data_7704826a619699be2c44ababee964f90
#
_entry.id   7704826a619699be2c44ababee964f90
#
_cell.length_a   1.000
_cell.length_b   1.000
_cell.length_c   1.000
_cell.angle_alpha   90.00
_cell.angle_beta   90.00
_cell.angle_gamma   90.00
#
_symmetry.space_group_name_H-M   'P 1'
#
loop_
_entity.id
_entity.type
_entity.pdbx_description
1 polymer ?
#
loop_
_entity_poly.entity_id
_entity_poly.type
_entity_poly.pdbx_seq_one_letter_code
_entity_poly.pdbx_strand_id
1 'polypeptide(L)'
;MEGLMPLSLVSLSLVDSPVTVEEGRKILERDDYVCRYCGLDGRASFENALVMRVDFVIPRAHKGKKNPDNLVACCTPCNTIKGTRVYANFEEAKAYVLARREELRKAWETKTARSMSKSAGD
;
A
#
# COMPACT_ATOMS: atom_id res chain seq x y z
N MET A 1 -23.86 -6.30 -0.43
CA MET A 1 -23.45 -5.84 0.91
C MET A 1 -22.74 -4.49 0.76
N GLU A 2 -23.25 -3.54 1.46
CA GLU A 2 -22.70 -2.20 1.42
C GLU A 2 -21.30 -2.19 2.05
N GLY A 3 -20.41 -1.46 1.44
CA GLY A 3 -19.05 -1.31 1.94
C GLY A 3 -18.07 -2.39 1.52
N LEU A 4 -18.51 -3.43 0.84
CA LEU A 4 -17.61 -4.46 0.34
C LEU A 4 -17.17 -4.15 -1.10
N MET A 5 -15.88 -4.35 -1.37
CA MET A 5 -15.34 -4.21 -2.71
C MET A 5 -15.82 -5.36 -3.58
N PRO A 6 -16.31 -5.10 -4.80
CA PRO A 6 -16.68 -6.18 -5.74
C PRO A 6 -15.50 -7.12 -6.01
N LEU A 7 -15.79 -8.40 -6.22
CA LEU A 7 -14.75 -9.39 -6.52
C LEU A 7 -13.91 -9.01 -7.74
N SER A 8 -14.52 -8.35 -8.75
CA SER A 8 -13.78 -7.90 -9.93
C SER A 8 -12.69 -6.89 -9.58
N LEU A 9 -12.97 -5.97 -8.64
CA LEU A 9 -11.96 -5.02 -8.17
C LEU A 9 -10.90 -5.69 -7.32
N VAL A 10 -11.29 -6.66 -6.48
CA VAL A 10 -10.33 -7.44 -5.71
C VAL A 10 -9.39 -8.19 -6.64
N SER A 11 -9.92 -8.83 -7.69
CA SER A 11 -9.10 -9.52 -8.68
C SER A 11 -8.09 -8.58 -9.34
N LEU A 12 -8.54 -7.38 -9.70
CA LEU A 12 -7.67 -6.38 -10.33
C LEU A 12 -6.59 -5.90 -9.37
N SER A 13 -6.96 -5.65 -8.12
CA SER A 13 -6.01 -5.21 -7.08
C SER A 13 -4.96 -6.26 -6.76
N LEU A 14 -5.27 -7.54 -6.97
CA LEU A 14 -4.39 -8.64 -6.63
C LEU A 14 -3.69 -9.26 -7.84
N VAL A 15 -3.77 -8.62 -9.02
CA VAL A 15 -3.03 -9.09 -10.18
C VAL A 15 -1.54 -9.12 -9.84
N ASP A 16 -0.86 -10.18 -10.27
CA ASP A 16 0.56 -10.43 -9.94
C ASP A 16 0.85 -10.67 -8.45
N SER A 17 -0.21 -10.82 -7.63
CA SER A 17 -0.03 -11.11 -6.22
C SER A 17 0.17 -12.62 -6.00
N PRO A 18 1.03 -13.02 -5.04
CA PRO A 18 1.20 -14.44 -4.72
C PRO A 18 0.04 -15.05 -3.93
N VAL A 19 -0.96 -14.24 -3.53
CA VAL A 19 -2.16 -14.74 -2.85
C VAL A 19 -3.29 -14.91 -3.87
N THR A 20 -4.19 -15.85 -3.59
CA THR A 20 -5.38 -16.02 -4.43
C THR A 20 -6.34 -14.85 -4.17
N VAL A 21 -7.32 -14.67 -5.07
CA VAL A 21 -8.35 -13.64 -4.90
C VAL A 21 -9.08 -13.83 -3.56
N GLU A 22 -9.42 -15.08 -3.22
CA GLU A 22 -10.14 -15.36 -1.96
C GLU A 22 -9.28 -15.08 -0.73
N GLU A 23 -8.01 -15.49 -0.76
CA GLU A 23 -7.08 -15.22 0.33
C GLU A 23 -6.88 -13.72 0.51
N GLY A 24 -6.68 -13.01 -0.59
CA GLY A 24 -6.49 -11.56 -0.56
C GLY A 24 -7.73 -10.81 -0.10
N ARG A 25 -8.92 -11.26 -0.55
CA ARG A 25 -10.18 -10.66 -0.14
C ARG A 25 -10.36 -10.71 1.38
N LYS A 26 -10.02 -11.85 1.99
CA LYS A 26 -10.12 -12.00 3.44
C LYS A 26 -9.23 -11.01 4.19
N ILE A 27 -8.01 -10.80 3.70
CA ILE A 27 -7.08 -9.85 4.32
C ILE A 27 -7.57 -8.42 4.12
N LEU A 28 -8.01 -8.07 2.89
CA LEU A 28 -8.52 -6.73 2.61
C LEU A 28 -9.74 -6.42 3.47
N GLU A 29 -10.67 -7.37 3.60
CA GLU A 29 -11.86 -7.20 4.43
C GLU A 29 -11.50 -7.04 5.91
N ARG A 30 -10.59 -7.87 6.42
CA ARG A 30 -10.13 -7.78 7.81
C ARG A 30 -9.59 -6.39 8.13
N ASP A 31 -8.87 -5.81 7.17
CA ASP A 31 -8.22 -4.49 7.33
C ASP A 31 -9.10 -3.35 6.81
N ASP A 32 -10.38 -3.59 6.57
CA ASP A 32 -11.37 -2.61 6.11
C ASP A 32 -10.97 -1.90 4.81
N TYR A 33 -10.18 -2.59 3.95
CA TYR A 33 -9.68 -2.03 2.69
C TYR A 33 -8.86 -0.75 2.90
N VAL A 34 -8.22 -0.62 4.06
CA VAL A 34 -7.37 0.53 4.40
C VAL A 34 -5.93 0.08 4.41
N CYS A 35 -5.05 0.86 3.79
CA CYS A 35 -3.61 0.59 3.84
C CYS A 35 -3.13 0.65 5.29
N ARG A 36 -2.55 -0.44 5.77
CA ARG A 36 -2.08 -0.53 7.15
C ARG A 36 -0.88 0.37 7.42
N TYR A 37 -0.19 0.82 6.38
CA TYR A 37 0.96 1.71 6.52
C TYR A 37 0.54 3.18 6.53
N CYS A 38 -0.09 3.68 5.47
CA CYS A 38 -0.38 5.11 5.33
C CYS A 38 -1.83 5.51 5.58
N GLY A 39 -2.72 4.55 5.75
CA GLY A 39 -4.11 4.83 6.03
C GLY A 39 -4.97 5.16 4.81
N LEU A 40 -4.44 4.98 3.60
CA LEU A 40 -5.23 5.21 2.39
C LEU A 40 -6.47 4.33 2.40
N ASP A 41 -7.64 4.94 2.22
CA ASP A 41 -8.91 4.22 2.19
C ASP A 41 -9.19 3.72 0.78
N GLY A 42 -9.07 2.41 0.58
CA GLY A 42 -9.28 1.79 -0.72
C GLY A 42 -10.71 1.84 -1.23
N ARG A 43 -11.67 2.24 -0.38
CA ARG A 43 -13.07 2.36 -0.78
C ARG A 43 -13.50 3.80 -1.04
N ALA A 44 -12.60 4.76 -0.84
CA ALA A 44 -12.92 6.18 -0.99
C ALA A 44 -13.09 6.60 -2.45
N SER A 45 -12.44 5.91 -3.37
CA SER A 45 -12.54 6.19 -4.81
C SER A 45 -12.11 4.97 -5.61
N PHE A 46 -12.46 4.98 -6.88
CA PHE A 46 -12.00 3.94 -7.81
C PHE A 46 -10.47 3.92 -7.89
N GLU A 47 -9.86 5.09 -7.97
CA GLU A 47 -8.40 5.19 -8.04
C GLU A 47 -7.73 4.60 -6.81
N ASN A 48 -8.29 4.85 -5.62
CA ASN A 48 -7.79 4.25 -4.39
C ASN A 48 -7.93 2.73 -4.41
N ALA A 49 -9.04 2.24 -4.92
CA ALA A 49 -9.28 0.79 -5.02
C ALA A 49 -8.24 0.10 -5.89
N LEU A 50 -7.84 0.75 -6.99
CA LEU A 50 -6.90 0.19 -7.94
C LEU A 50 -5.51 -0.04 -7.36
N VAL A 51 -5.12 0.73 -6.34
CA VAL A 51 -3.78 0.62 -5.76
C VAL A 51 -3.72 -0.27 -4.53
N MET A 52 -4.82 -0.89 -4.13
CA MET A 52 -4.83 -1.78 -2.97
C MET A 52 -4.19 -3.13 -3.28
N ARG A 53 -3.39 -3.62 -2.35
CA ARG A 53 -2.67 -4.89 -2.47
C ARG A 53 -2.61 -5.58 -1.12
N VAL A 54 -2.05 -6.79 -1.12
CA VAL A 54 -1.73 -7.51 0.11
C VAL A 54 -0.20 -7.64 0.17
N ASP A 55 0.35 -7.20 1.29
CA ASP A 55 1.80 -7.22 1.51
C ASP A 55 2.19 -8.34 2.47
N PHE A 56 3.31 -8.99 2.18
CA PHE A 56 3.96 -9.90 3.10
C PHE A 56 4.90 -9.06 3.98
N VAL A 57 4.59 -8.92 5.26
CA VAL A 57 5.42 -8.13 6.18
C VAL A 57 6.85 -8.66 6.17
N ILE A 58 7.01 -9.98 6.31
CA ILE A 58 8.28 -10.65 6.00
C ILE A 58 8.18 -11.08 4.55
N PRO A 59 9.01 -10.52 3.65
CA PRO A 59 8.90 -10.81 2.22
C PRO A 59 9.11 -12.29 1.90
N ARG A 60 8.47 -12.75 0.84
CA ARG A 60 8.66 -14.13 0.36
C ARG A 60 10.13 -14.42 0.05
N ALA A 61 10.86 -13.43 -0.46
CA ALA A 61 12.29 -13.55 -0.74
C ALA A 61 13.09 -13.90 0.52
N HIS A 62 12.56 -13.58 1.69
CA HIS A 62 13.18 -13.88 2.99
C HIS A 62 12.39 -14.93 3.77
N LYS A 63 11.73 -15.85 3.05
CA LYS A 63 10.98 -16.98 3.59
C LYS A 63 9.72 -16.59 4.37
N GLY A 64 9.16 -15.41 4.07
CA GLY A 64 7.89 -15.00 4.65
C GLY A 64 6.78 -15.97 4.25
N LYS A 65 5.96 -16.37 5.22
CA LYS A 65 4.88 -17.31 5.02
C LYS A 65 3.60 -16.63 4.59
N LYS A 66 2.78 -17.32 3.82
CA LYS A 66 1.44 -16.90 3.45
C LYS A 66 0.48 -17.22 4.60
N ASN A 67 0.67 -16.53 5.69
CA ASN A 67 -0.03 -16.68 6.95
C ASN A 67 -0.72 -15.36 7.26
N PRO A 68 -1.98 -15.35 7.69
CA PRO A 68 -2.70 -14.09 8.00
C PRO A 68 -1.91 -13.14 8.90
N ASP A 69 -1.13 -13.67 9.85
CA ASP A 69 -0.31 -12.84 10.74
C ASP A 69 0.82 -12.10 10.01
N ASN A 70 1.18 -12.58 8.81
CA ASN A 70 2.24 -11.99 7.99
C ASN A 70 1.68 -11.21 6.81
N LEU A 71 0.37 -11.08 6.70
CA LEU A 71 -0.27 -10.41 5.55
C LEU A 71 -1.03 -9.19 6.02
N VAL A 72 -0.87 -8.08 5.32
CA VAL A 72 -1.60 -6.84 5.61
C VAL A 72 -2.07 -6.19 4.32
N ALA A 73 -3.20 -5.49 4.39
CA ALA A 73 -3.65 -4.64 3.29
C ALA A 73 -2.68 -3.45 3.16
N CYS A 74 -2.30 -3.11 1.96
CA CYS A 74 -1.45 -1.95 1.72
C CYS A 74 -1.73 -1.36 0.34
N CYS A 75 -1.28 -0.14 0.12
CA CYS A 75 -1.33 0.45 -1.21
C CYS A 75 -0.01 0.19 -1.93
N THR A 76 -0.05 0.22 -3.27
CA THR A 76 1.13 -0.01 -4.10
C THR A 76 2.30 0.90 -3.74
N PRO A 77 2.10 2.24 -3.54
CA PRO A 77 3.22 3.09 -3.14
C PRO A 77 3.91 2.64 -1.85
N CYS A 78 3.15 2.30 -0.81
CA CYS A 78 3.74 1.83 0.45
C CYS A 78 4.47 0.50 0.27
N ASN A 79 3.90 -0.41 -0.53
CA ASN A 79 4.52 -1.70 -0.82
C ASN A 79 5.88 -1.49 -1.53
N THR A 80 5.91 -0.58 -2.49
CA THR A 80 7.14 -0.26 -3.24
C THR A 80 8.19 0.36 -2.32
N ILE A 81 7.79 1.31 -1.48
CA ILE A 81 8.71 1.98 -0.54
C ILE A 81 9.29 0.97 0.46
N LYS A 82 8.42 0.09 0.99
CA LYS A 82 8.85 -0.93 1.93
C LYS A 82 9.91 -1.85 1.30
N GLY A 83 9.71 -2.23 0.04
CA GLY A 83 10.62 -3.09 -0.68
C GLY A 83 10.72 -4.50 -0.09
N THR A 84 11.88 -5.12 -0.27
CA THR A 84 12.14 -6.49 0.19
C THR A 84 13.00 -6.54 1.44
N ARG A 85 13.10 -5.43 2.17
CA ARG A 85 13.85 -5.39 3.42
C ARG A 85 13.16 -6.23 4.49
N VAL A 86 13.95 -6.76 5.42
CA VAL A 86 13.43 -7.46 6.59
C VAL A 86 13.43 -6.51 7.76
N TYR A 87 12.29 -6.39 8.43
CA TYR A 87 12.11 -5.56 9.61
C TYR A 87 11.86 -6.48 10.81
N ALA A 88 12.13 -5.98 12.00
CA ALA A 88 11.92 -6.76 13.22
C ALA A 88 10.43 -7.12 13.41
N ASN A 89 9.54 -6.19 13.00
CA ASN A 89 8.10 -6.38 13.12
C ASN A 89 7.37 -5.39 12.21
N PHE A 90 6.03 -5.48 12.19
CA PHE A 90 5.21 -4.59 11.38
C PHE A 90 5.41 -3.13 11.76
N GLU A 91 5.50 -2.82 13.05
CA GLU A 91 5.61 -1.43 13.52
C GLU A 91 6.91 -0.78 13.02
N GLU A 92 8.00 -1.54 12.97
CA GLU A 92 9.26 -1.04 12.42
C GLU A 92 9.14 -0.78 10.93
N ALA A 93 8.50 -1.69 10.19
CA ALA A 93 8.26 -1.52 8.76
C ALA A 93 7.40 -0.29 8.51
N LYS A 94 6.33 -0.11 9.29
CA LYS A 94 5.45 1.05 9.16
C LYS A 94 6.17 2.35 9.42
N ALA A 95 6.99 2.40 10.48
CA ALA A 95 7.78 3.60 10.80
C ALA A 95 8.69 3.98 9.63
N TYR A 96 9.38 3.01 9.06
CA TYR A 96 10.24 3.25 7.90
C TYR A 96 9.45 3.79 6.71
N VAL A 97 8.35 3.14 6.38
CA VAL A 97 7.52 3.53 5.23
C VAL A 97 7.01 4.96 5.40
N LEU A 98 6.48 5.30 6.58
CA LEU A 98 5.93 6.63 6.83
C LEU A 98 7.02 7.70 6.79
N ALA A 99 8.19 7.44 7.36
CA ALA A 99 9.31 8.37 7.32
C ALA A 99 9.76 8.62 5.87
N ARG A 100 9.87 7.56 5.09
CA ARG A 100 10.28 7.68 3.69
C ARG A 100 9.24 8.41 2.85
N ARG A 101 7.95 8.17 3.09
CA ARG A 101 6.87 8.90 2.42
C ARG A 101 6.98 10.39 2.69
N GLU A 102 7.28 10.77 3.93
CA GLU A 102 7.42 12.18 4.32
C GLU A 102 8.60 12.84 3.61
N GLU A 103 9.72 12.16 3.51
CA GLU A 103 10.87 12.66 2.75
C GLU A 103 10.52 12.89 1.29
N LEU A 104 9.82 11.92 0.68
CA LEU A 104 9.41 12.00 -0.71
C LEU A 104 8.41 13.14 -0.93
N ARG A 105 7.49 13.33 0.02
CA ARG A 105 6.50 14.41 -0.05
C ARG A 105 7.19 15.77 -0.01
N LYS A 106 8.13 15.95 0.89
CA LYS A 106 8.89 17.20 1.00
C LYS A 106 9.68 17.49 -0.26
N ALA A 107 10.32 16.47 -0.83
CA ALA A 107 11.08 16.63 -2.07
C ALA A 107 10.13 17.03 -3.22
N TRP A 108 8.98 16.39 -3.31
CA TRP A 108 7.98 16.71 -4.32
C TRP A 108 7.45 18.13 -4.16
N GLU A 109 7.12 18.54 -2.95
CA GLU A 109 6.62 19.89 -2.67
C GLU A 109 7.64 20.95 -3.08
N THR A 110 8.92 20.74 -2.79
CA THR A 110 9.98 21.66 -3.17
C THR A 110 10.08 21.78 -4.69
N LYS A 111 10.08 20.66 -5.41
CA LYS A 111 10.14 20.64 -6.87
C LYS A 111 8.91 21.27 -7.50
N THR A 112 7.74 20.97 -6.95
CA THR A 112 6.48 21.50 -7.46
C THR A 112 6.42 23.03 -7.25
N ALA A 113 6.82 23.52 -6.09
CA ALA A 113 6.87 24.94 -5.80
C ALA A 113 7.81 25.68 -6.77
N ARG A 114 9.00 25.12 -7.02
CA ARG A 114 9.95 25.68 -7.99
C ARG A 114 9.37 25.75 -9.39
N SER A 115 8.74 24.65 -9.82
CA SER A 115 8.14 24.55 -11.13
C SER A 115 7.03 25.58 -11.31
N MET A 116 6.14 25.71 -10.33
CA MET A 116 5.05 26.67 -10.34
C MET A 116 5.56 28.10 -10.30
N SER A 117 6.54 28.40 -9.47
CA SER A 117 7.17 29.71 -9.36
C SER A 117 7.82 30.11 -10.67
N LYS A 118 8.50 29.18 -11.32
CA LYS A 118 9.16 29.40 -12.61
C LYS A 118 8.14 29.70 -13.70
N SER A 119 7.06 28.94 -13.76
CA SER A 119 5.97 29.17 -14.71
C SER A 119 5.29 30.51 -14.50
N ALA A 120 5.07 30.90 -13.27
CA ALA A 120 4.43 32.16 -12.92
C ALA A 120 5.33 33.37 -13.23
N GLY A 121 6.64 33.19 -13.23
CA GLY A 121 7.62 34.23 -13.52
C GLY A 121 7.81 34.51 -15.02
N ASP A 122 7.28 33.64 -15.85
CA ASP A 122 7.33 33.83 -17.30
C ASP A 122 6.14 34.71 -17.77
#